data_73700bd0ffa733ff01981cf5f9710f93
#
_entry.id   73700bd0ffa733ff01981cf5f9710f93
#
_cell.length_a   1.000
_cell.length_b   1.000
_cell.length_c   1.000
_cell.angle_alpha   90.00
_cell.angle_beta   90.00
_cell.angle_gamma   90.00
#
_symmetry.space_group_name_H-M   'P 1'
#
loop_
_entity.id
_entity.type
_entity.pdbx_description
1 polymer ?
#
loop_
_entity_poly.entity_id
_entity_poly.type
_entity_poly.pdbx_seq_one_letter_code
_entity_poly.pdbx_strand_id
1 'polypeptide(L)'
;MAKKTYVLDTSVYLTDSNCLESFQNNDILIPLKVLEEIDKHKKRQDSVGSQARSTIRKLDELRSRGSLSKGVRLAKGMGIVKVSSYNPLCLPDDLDLDDSDNQIIATALSESEFIKTKRRVVVVSRDINMRVKCDALGLLTEDYHAEQVVESSDGLYTGRCEILVDEQEIDKFYAGDPVWLEKTLEIYPNQFIMLISNSNEKKTALARFLDFSAPLKKITSSNNKVWNTTARNKEQQFALELLMDKEVPVVSLVGKAGSGKTLLALAAGLEQTFEKGIYKKLVVTKPVEPVGKDIGFLPGTMEDKMLPWLAPIQDNLQFLMGDDKLTLEMYQDKGQIEIEAMTFIRGRSISNAFIVIDEVQNMTQHEIKTVLTRVGENTKIILTGDIEQIDNVYIDATNNGLSYVVERLKEEKITGHVTLLKGERSKVATIAATKL
;
A
#
# COMPACT_ATOMS: atom_id res chain seq x y z
N MET A 1 28.03 8.51 -17.45
CA MET A 1 28.34 7.31 -16.63
C MET A 1 28.63 6.14 -17.56
N ALA A 2 29.48 5.18 -17.15
CA ALA A 2 29.72 3.97 -17.95
C ALA A 2 28.45 3.11 -17.98
N LYS A 3 28.10 2.57 -19.14
CA LYS A 3 26.92 1.72 -19.33
C LYS A 3 27.06 0.43 -18.50
N LYS A 4 26.02 0.08 -17.71
CA LYS A 4 25.95 -1.13 -16.89
C LYS A 4 25.20 -2.24 -17.62
N THR A 5 25.42 -3.49 -17.24
CA THR A 5 24.58 -4.64 -17.56
C THR A 5 23.91 -5.12 -16.28
N TYR A 6 22.60 -5.09 -16.24
CA TYR A 6 21.81 -5.54 -15.12
C TYR A 6 21.35 -6.97 -15.34
N VAL A 7 21.56 -7.83 -14.35
CA VAL A 7 21.03 -9.19 -14.28
C VAL A 7 19.89 -9.17 -13.27
N LEU A 8 18.66 -9.35 -13.75
CA LEU A 8 17.49 -9.22 -12.90
C LEU A 8 17.06 -10.60 -12.39
N ASP A 9 16.88 -10.71 -11.11
CA ASP A 9 16.31 -11.87 -10.42
C ASP A 9 14.81 -12.01 -10.69
N THR A 10 14.26 -13.19 -10.49
CA THR A 10 12.84 -13.52 -10.66
C THR A 10 11.94 -12.65 -9.79
N SER A 11 12.36 -12.34 -8.55
CA SER A 11 11.62 -11.48 -7.62
C SER A 11 11.30 -10.09 -8.20
N VAL A 12 12.20 -9.56 -9.04
CA VAL A 12 12.03 -8.25 -9.71
C VAL A 12 10.84 -8.30 -10.69
N TYR A 13 10.77 -9.33 -11.53
CA TYR A 13 9.70 -9.48 -12.53
C TYR A 13 8.35 -9.79 -11.91
N LEU A 14 8.34 -10.52 -10.79
CA LEU A 14 7.12 -10.88 -10.07
C LEU A 14 6.57 -9.71 -9.25
N THR A 15 7.41 -8.72 -8.96
CA THR A 15 7.01 -7.46 -8.31
C THR A 15 6.50 -6.45 -9.33
N ASP A 16 7.21 -6.28 -10.44
CA ASP A 16 6.90 -5.27 -11.45
C ASP A 16 7.17 -5.78 -12.87
N SER A 17 6.11 -5.99 -13.64
CA SER A 17 6.20 -6.39 -15.04
C SER A 17 6.78 -5.30 -15.96
N ASN A 18 6.86 -4.04 -15.49
CA ASN A 18 7.45 -2.92 -16.23
C ASN A 18 8.93 -2.71 -15.90
N CYS A 19 9.52 -3.54 -15.03
CA CYS A 19 10.89 -3.41 -14.53
C CYS A 19 11.93 -3.19 -15.64
N LEU A 20 11.71 -3.74 -16.84
CA LEU A 20 12.62 -3.55 -17.96
C LEU A 20 12.80 -2.07 -18.36
N GLU A 21 11.79 -1.23 -18.12
CA GLU A 21 11.80 0.19 -18.48
C GLU A 21 12.55 1.05 -17.44
N SER A 22 12.76 0.53 -16.23
CA SER A 22 13.38 1.25 -15.11
C SER A 22 14.90 1.45 -15.26
N PHE A 23 15.56 0.70 -16.15
CA PHE A 23 17.02 0.71 -16.29
C PHE A 23 17.55 1.63 -17.39
N GLN A 24 16.70 2.45 -17.99
CA GLN A 24 17.06 3.48 -18.96
C GLN A 24 17.92 2.94 -20.14
N ASN A 25 19.13 3.51 -20.34
CA ASN A 25 20.04 3.13 -21.45
C ASN A 25 20.97 1.96 -21.11
N ASN A 26 20.85 1.34 -19.93
CA ASN A 26 21.64 0.20 -19.53
C ASN A 26 21.11 -1.10 -20.15
N ASP A 27 21.99 -2.08 -20.33
CA ASP A 27 21.60 -3.37 -20.88
C ASP A 27 21.03 -4.27 -19.78
N ILE A 28 20.08 -5.14 -20.15
CA ILE A 28 19.44 -6.10 -19.25
C ILE A 28 19.75 -7.50 -19.76
N LEU A 29 20.29 -8.33 -18.90
CA LEU A 29 20.51 -9.75 -19.12
C LEU A 29 19.50 -10.55 -18.33
N ILE A 30 18.74 -11.38 -18.99
CA ILE A 30 17.74 -12.28 -18.39
C ILE A 30 18.34 -13.69 -18.37
N PRO A 31 18.60 -14.27 -17.19
CA PRO A 31 18.97 -15.67 -17.08
C PRO A 31 17.86 -16.60 -17.60
N LEU A 32 18.21 -17.69 -18.29
CA LEU A 32 17.22 -18.68 -18.72
C LEU A 32 16.41 -19.22 -17.55
N LYS A 33 17.03 -19.37 -16.38
CA LYS A 33 16.37 -19.84 -15.15
C LYS A 33 15.22 -18.95 -14.74
N VAL A 34 15.39 -17.63 -14.84
CA VAL A 34 14.33 -16.66 -14.53
C VAL A 34 13.09 -16.86 -15.41
N LEU A 35 13.27 -17.18 -16.70
CA LEU A 35 12.13 -17.47 -17.59
C LEU A 35 11.36 -18.70 -17.14
N GLU A 36 12.06 -19.76 -16.71
CA GLU A 36 11.44 -20.98 -16.17
C GLU A 36 10.62 -20.69 -14.90
N GLU A 37 11.15 -19.86 -14.02
CA GLU A 37 10.49 -19.49 -12.77
C GLU A 37 9.26 -18.62 -13.02
N ILE A 38 9.37 -17.60 -13.87
CA ILE A 38 8.22 -16.78 -14.28
C ILE A 38 7.13 -17.67 -14.89
N ASP A 39 7.50 -18.66 -15.71
CA ASP A 39 6.52 -19.56 -16.34
C ASP A 39 5.78 -20.43 -15.33
N LYS A 40 6.42 -20.87 -14.24
CA LYS A 40 5.76 -21.59 -13.14
C LYS A 40 4.67 -20.73 -12.46
N HIS A 41 4.92 -19.41 -12.32
CA HIS A 41 4.00 -18.50 -11.65
C HIS A 41 2.82 -18.04 -12.52
N LYS A 42 2.85 -18.20 -13.85
CA LYS A 42 1.78 -17.72 -14.77
C LYS A 42 0.39 -18.31 -14.50
N LYS A 43 0.32 -19.50 -13.87
CA LYS A 43 -0.94 -20.20 -13.55
C LYS A 43 -1.62 -19.65 -12.29
N ARG A 44 -0.94 -18.87 -11.47
CA ARG A 44 -1.50 -18.28 -10.25
C ARG A 44 -2.56 -17.25 -10.62
N GLN A 45 -3.59 -17.14 -9.76
CA GLN A 45 -4.70 -16.19 -9.95
C GLN A 45 -4.54 -14.89 -9.14
N ASP A 46 -3.42 -14.73 -8.46
CA ASP A 46 -3.05 -13.56 -7.67
C ASP A 46 -2.28 -12.49 -8.47
N SER A 47 -1.80 -11.47 -7.78
CA SER A 47 -0.97 -10.39 -8.34
C SER A 47 0.31 -10.92 -8.99
N VAL A 48 0.97 -11.88 -8.35
CA VAL A 48 2.19 -12.53 -8.85
C VAL A 48 1.94 -13.19 -10.21
N GLY A 49 0.86 -13.96 -10.33
CA GLY A 49 0.48 -14.54 -11.61
C GLY A 49 0.13 -13.50 -12.68
N SER A 50 -0.46 -12.37 -12.29
CA SER A 50 -0.71 -11.24 -13.18
C SER A 50 0.59 -10.63 -13.71
N GLN A 51 1.55 -10.35 -12.82
CA GLN A 51 2.87 -9.83 -13.19
C GLN A 51 3.62 -10.81 -14.08
N ALA A 52 3.64 -12.10 -13.74
CA ALA A 52 4.25 -13.14 -14.56
C ALA A 52 3.67 -13.16 -16.00
N ARG A 53 2.34 -13.15 -16.14
CA ARG A 53 1.70 -13.12 -17.47
C ARG A 53 2.02 -11.85 -18.25
N SER A 54 2.07 -10.69 -17.58
CA SER A 54 2.41 -9.41 -18.21
C SER A 54 3.86 -9.38 -18.68
N THR A 55 4.79 -9.88 -17.86
CA THR A 55 6.20 -10.02 -18.21
C THR A 55 6.38 -10.94 -19.41
N ILE A 56 5.72 -12.10 -19.45
CA ILE A 56 5.79 -13.04 -20.58
C ILE A 56 5.31 -12.38 -21.87
N ARG A 57 4.21 -11.61 -21.83
CA ARG A 57 3.70 -10.87 -23.01
C ARG A 57 4.72 -9.86 -23.51
N LYS A 58 5.35 -9.07 -22.63
CA LYS A 58 6.40 -8.12 -23.01
C LYS A 58 7.61 -8.80 -23.65
N LEU A 59 8.03 -9.92 -23.09
CA LEU A 59 9.14 -10.70 -23.68
C LEU A 59 8.78 -11.29 -25.05
N ASP A 60 7.55 -11.74 -25.26
CA ASP A 60 7.07 -12.24 -26.55
C ASP A 60 6.99 -11.09 -27.59
N GLU A 61 6.56 -9.89 -27.17
CA GLU A 61 6.60 -8.68 -27.99
C GLU A 61 8.04 -8.34 -28.40
N LEU A 62 8.99 -8.38 -27.47
CA LEU A 62 10.40 -8.15 -27.79
C LEU A 62 10.95 -9.22 -28.74
N ARG A 63 10.57 -10.49 -28.56
CA ARG A 63 10.94 -11.60 -29.45
C ARG A 63 10.43 -11.40 -30.87
N SER A 64 9.23 -10.83 -31.06
CA SER A 64 8.70 -10.52 -32.40
C SER A 64 9.51 -9.46 -33.13
N ARG A 65 10.26 -8.62 -32.40
CA ARG A 65 11.11 -7.53 -32.95
C ARG A 65 12.55 -7.97 -33.23
N GLY A 66 12.97 -9.15 -32.75
CA GLY A 66 14.31 -9.65 -32.96
C GLY A 66 14.68 -10.87 -32.10
N SER A 67 15.93 -11.33 -32.21
CA SER A 67 16.42 -12.47 -31.43
C SER A 67 16.90 -12.02 -30.05
N LEU A 68 16.23 -12.47 -29.01
CA LEU A 68 16.61 -12.19 -27.61
C LEU A 68 17.98 -12.77 -27.23
N SER A 69 18.45 -13.86 -27.89
CA SER A 69 19.79 -14.40 -27.68
C SER A 69 20.90 -13.47 -28.20
N LYS A 70 20.61 -12.68 -29.25
CA LYS A 70 21.51 -11.66 -29.79
C LYS A 70 21.32 -10.29 -29.13
N GLY A 71 20.19 -10.10 -28.47
CA GLY A 71 19.76 -8.86 -27.83
C GLY A 71 18.83 -8.01 -28.69
N VAL A 72 17.75 -7.54 -28.07
CA VAL A 72 16.73 -6.69 -28.68
C VAL A 72 16.67 -5.37 -27.92
N ARG A 73 16.68 -4.25 -28.64
CA ARG A 73 16.57 -2.91 -28.04
C ARG A 73 15.15 -2.67 -27.52
N LEU A 74 15.03 -2.25 -26.29
CA LEU A 74 13.72 -2.05 -25.63
C LEU A 74 12.92 -0.93 -26.35
N ALA A 75 13.52 0.25 -26.45
CA ALA A 75 12.99 1.40 -27.20
C ALA A 75 14.14 2.34 -27.64
N LYS A 76 13.82 3.38 -28.41
CA LYS A 76 14.81 4.40 -28.82
C LYS A 76 15.37 5.10 -27.57
N GLY A 77 16.69 5.07 -27.40
CA GLY A 77 17.38 5.63 -26.22
C GLY A 77 17.51 4.69 -25.04
N MET A 78 16.88 3.52 -25.06
CA MET A 78 16.96 2.52 -24.01
C MET A 78 18.03 1.45 -24.31
N GLY A 79 18.31 0.62 -23.29
CA GLY A 79 19.26 -0.49 -23.38
C GLY A 79 18.79 -1.66 -24.25
N ILE A 80 19.60 -2.70 -24.30
CA ILE A 80 19.34 -3.95 -25.00
C ILE A 80 18.93 -5.00 -23.96
N VAL A 81 17.86 -5.75 -24.23
CA VAL A 81 17.45 -6.92 -23.46
C VAL A 81 17.98 -8.18 -24.16
N LYS A 82 18.73 -8.99 -23.42
CA LYS A 82 19.33 -10.24 -23.90
C LYS A 82 18.97 -11.37 -22.95
N VAL A 83 18.68 -12.54 -23.50
CA VAL A 83 18.52 -13.78 -22.74
C VAL A 83 19.79 -14.61 -22.87
N SER A 84 20.34 -15.13 -21.77
CA SER A 84 21.54 -15.94 -21.79
C SER A 84 21.45 -17.12 -20.80
N SER A 85 22.20 -18.17 -21.12
CA SER A 85 22.50 -19.26 -20.20
C SER A 85 23.80 -18.95 -19.45
N TYR A 86 24.05 -19.67 -18.38
CA TYR A 86 25.29 -19.59 -17.59
C TYR A 86 26.36 -20.57 -18.11
N ASN A 87 27.62 -20.26 -17.78
CA ASN A 87 28.71 -21.18 -17.86
C ASN A 87 28.92 -21.87 -16.48
N PRO A 88 28.74 -23.20 -16.35
CA PRO A 88 28.87 -23.86 -15.05
C PRO A 88 30.24 -23.66 -14.40
N LEU A 89 31.29 -23.47 -15.19
CA LEU A 89 32.66 -23.26 -14.70
C LEU A 89 32.91 -21.93 -14.01
N CYS A 90 31.96 -20.97 -14.11
CA CYS A 90 32.09 -19.69 -13.48
C CYS A 90 31.60 -19.68 -12.02
N LEU A 91 30.90 -20.73 -11.58
CA LEU A 91 30.41 -20.82 -10.19
C LEU A 91 31.46 -21.57 -9.35
N PRO A 92 31.76 -21.10 -8.11
CA PRO A 92 32.59 -21.86 -7.17
C PRO A 92 32.02 -23.23 -6.84
N ASP A 93 32.91 -24.21 -6.59
CA ASP A 93 32.56 -25.64 -6.36
C ASP A 93 31.70 -25.83 -5.07
N ASP A 94 31.70 -24.88 -4.15
CA ASP A 94 30.95 -24.92 -2.90
C ASP A 94 29.45 -24.45 -3.06
N LEU A 95 29.08 -24.02 -4.26
CA LEU A 95 27.70 -23.60 -4.56
C LEU A 95 27.02 -24.63 -5.51
N ASP A 96 25.87 -25.13 -5.07
CA ASP A 96 25.11 -26.13 -5.81
C ASP A 96 24.39 -25.48 -7.02
N LEU A 97 24.59 -26.04 -8.22
CA LEU A 97 23.93 -25.62 -9.46
C LEU A 97 22.46 -26.06 -9.55
N ASP A 98 21.99 -26.92 -8.65
CA ASP A 98 20.56 -27.27 -8.57
C ASP A 98 19.74 -26.14 -7.91
N ASP A 99 20.39 -25.26 -7.16
CA ASP A 99 19.78 -24.05 -6.62
C ASP A 99 19.57 -23.01 -7.73
N SER A 100 18.31 -22.52 -7.86
CA SER A 100 17.93 -21.52 -8.86
C SER A 100 18.68 -20.20 -8.73
N ASP A 101 18.90 -19.74 -7.52
CA ASP A 101 19.63 -18.49 -7.24
C ASP A 101 21.06 -18.59 -7.74
N ASN A 102 21.70 -19.74 -7.49
CA ASN A 102 23.07 -20.00 -7.92
C ASN A 102 23.21 -20.04 -9.46
N GLN A 103 22.18 -20.51 -10.18
CA GLN A 103 22.14 -20.43 -11.65
C GLN A 103 22.05 -18.99 -12.17
N ILE A 104 21.30 -18.13 -11.47
CA ILE A 104 21.20 -16.71 -11.80
C ILE A 104 22.55 -16.01 -11.53
N ILE A 105 23.17 -16.31 -10.39
CA ILE A 105 24.52 -15.83 -10.03
C ILE A 105 25.56 -16.28 -11.06
N ALA A 106 25.54 -17.56 -11.45
CA ALA A 106 26.43 -18.11 -12.46
C ALA A 106 26.27 -17.41 -13.82
N THR A 107 25.05 -16.98 -14.18
CA THR A 107 24.80 -16.18 -15.38
C THR A 107 25.46 -14.81 -15.29
N ALA A 108 25.39 -14.16 -14.13
CA ALA A 108 26.03 -12.87 -13.90
C ALA A 108 27.57 -12.95 -13.92
N LEU A 109 28.13 -14.00 -13.30
CA LEU A 109 29.56 -14.28 -13.34
C LEU A 109 30.05 -14.53 -14.77
N SER A 110 29.33 -15.36 -15.52
CA SER A 110 29.65 -15.66 -16.93
C SER A 110 29.66 -14.39 -17.80
N GLU A 111 28.68 -13.50 -17.62
CA GLU A 111 28.64 -12.23 -18.35
C GLU A 111 29.77 -11.30 -17.90
N SER A 112 30.13 -11.29 -16.62
CA SER A 112 31.24 -10.50 -16.09
C SER A 112 32.57 -10.90 -16.71
N GLU A 113 32.84 -12.19 -16.94
CA GLU A 113 34.04 -12.69 -17.62
C GLU A 113 34.06 -12.34 -19.12
N PHE A 114 32.90 -12.37 -19.78
CA PHE A 114 32.79 -12.04 -21.21
C PHE A 114 33.01 -10.54 -21.51
N ILE A 115 32.70 -9.67 -20.54
CA ILE A 115 32.81 -8.22 -20.74
C ILE A 115 34.26 -7.76 -20.55
N LYS A 116 35.08 -7.84 -21.60
CA LYS A 116 36.42 -7.27 -21.62
C LYS A 116 36.49 -5.75 -21.56
N THR A 117 35.36 -5.07 -21.47
CA THR A 117 35.25 -3.62 -21.38
C THR A 117 34.90 -3.16 -19.96
N LYS A 118 35.11 -1.88 -19.62
CA LYS A 118 34.82 -1.27 -18.30
C LYS A 118 33.31 -1.29 -17.91
N ARG A 119 32.50 -2.15 -18.49
CA ARG A 119 31.09 -2.34 -18.12
C ARG A 119 31.01 -3.12 -16.81
N ARG A 120 30.15 -2.65 -15.90
CA ARG A 120 29.89 -3.33 -14.63
C ARG A 120 28.64 -4.18 -14.78
N VAL A 121 28.74 -5.45 -14.42
CA VAL A 121 27.58 -6.33 -14.21
C VAL A 121 27.04 -6.10 -12.82
N VAL A 122 25.74 -5.92 -12.70
CA VAL A 122 25.05 -5.65 -11.45
C VAL A 122 23.88 -6.62 -11.34
N VAL A 123 23.81 -7.38 -10.27
CA VAL A 123 22.68 -8.26 -9.97
C VAL A 123 21.64 -7.43 -9.21
N VAL A 124 20.40 -7.47 -9.66
CA VAL A 124 19.28 -6.78 -9.00
C VAL A 124 18.33 -7.84 -8.45
N SER A 125 18.15 -7.84 -7.14
CA SER A 125 17.26 -8.78 -6.45
C SER A 125 16.67 -8.14 -5.19
N ARG A 126 15.43 -8.50 -4.89
CA ARG A 126 14.77 -8.16 -3.61
C ARG A 126 15.17 -9.13 -2.49
N ASP A 127 15.71 -10.30 -2.84
CA ASP A 127 16.19 -11.25 -1.85
C ASP A 127 17.54 -10.82 -1.28
N ILE A 128 17.56 -10.58 0.04
CA ILE A 128 18.78 -10.20 0.75
C ILE A 128 19.83 -11.30 0.72
N ASN A 129 19.43 -12.58 0.78
CA ASN A 129 20.38 -13.71 0.78
C ASN A 129 21.10 -13.79 -0.57
N MET A 130 20.36 -13.56 -1.67
CA MET A 130 20.94 -13.51 -3.00
C MET A 130 21.95 -12.37 -3.12
N ARG A 131 21.60 -11.17 -2.61
CA ARG A 131 22.53 -10.03 -2.62
C ARG A 131 23.80 -10.30 -1.79
N VAL A 132 23.64 -10.94 -0.63
CA VAL A 132 24.81 -11.33 0.21
C VAL A 132 25.69 -12.38 -0.47
N LYS A 133 25.08 -13.41 -1.13
CA LYS A 133 25.84 -14.37 -1.94
C LYS A 133 26.62 -13.68 -3.06
N CYS A 134 25.98 -12.79 -3.80
CA CYS A 134 26.63 -12.02 -4.89
C CYS A 134 27.79 -11.19 -4.37
N ASP A 135 27.60 -10.49 -3.25
CA ASP A 135 28.63 -9.63 -2.64
C ASP A 135 29.86 -10.45 -2.22
N ALA A 136 29.65 -11.63 -1.63
CA ALA A 136 30.71 -12.59 -1.29
C ALA A 136 31.50 -13.06 -2.53
N LEU A 137 30.87 -13.08 -3.70
CA LEU A 137 31.48 -13.47 -4.97
C LEU A 137 32.06 -12.27 -5.76
N GLY A 138 32.05 -11.08 -5.17
CA GLY A 138 32.58 -9.85 -5.78
C GLY A 138 31.73 -9.28 -6.90
N LEU A 139 30.46 -9.70 -7.03
CA LEU A 139 29.49 -9.10 -7.93
C LEU A 139 28.85 -7.87 -7.26
N LEU A 140 28.64 -6.84 -8.06
CA LEU A 140 27.85 -5.69 -7.60
C LEU A 140 26.39 -6.07 -7.49
N THR A 141 25.73 -5.59 -6.42
CA THR A 141 24.30 -5.82 -6.20
C THR A 141 23.56 -4.51 -5.97
N GLU A 142 22.32 -4.47 -6.42
CA GLU A 142 21.39 -3.39 -6.14
C GLU A 142 20.05 -4.01 -5.71
N ASP A 143 19.37 -3.38 -4.75
CA ASP A 143 17.99 -3.73 -4.44
C ASP A 143 17.07 -3.16 -5.51
N TYR A 144 15.97 -3.84 -5.81
CA TYR A 144 14.98 -3.34 -6.75
C TYR A 144 13.90 -2.52 -6.02
N HIS A 145 14.00 -1.23 -6.18
CA HIS A 145 13.03 -0.28 -5.63
C HIS A 145 12.01 0.11 -6.71
N ALA A 146 11.21 -0.86 -7.15
CA ALA A 146 10.12 -0.58 -8.06
C ALA A 146 9.07 0.29 -7.37
N GLU A 147 8.70 1.38 -8.03
CA GLU A 147 7.55 2.18 -7.63
C GLU A 147 7.56 2.67 -6.18
N GLN A 148 8.75 2.94 -5.59
CA GLN A 148 8.79 3.66 -4.33
C GLN A 148 8.07 4.99 -4.48
N VAL A 149 7.08 5.23 -3.64
CA VAL A 149 6.37 6.51 -3.57
C VAL A 149 7.05 7.47 -2.60
N VAL A 150 7.82 6.93 -1.65
CA VAL A 150 8.63 7.65 -0.67
C VAL A 150 9.98 6.96 -0.51
N GLU A 151 11.03 7.71 -0.16
CA GLU A 151 12.37 7.15 0.06
C GLU A 151 12.45 6.26 1.31
N SER A 152 11.62 6.55 2.29
CA SER A 152 11.49 5.78 3.53
C SER A 152 10.07 5.89 4.09
N SER A 153 9.69 4.96 4.98
CA SER A 153 8.40 5.00 5.69
C SER A 153 8.19 6.28 6.50
N ASP A 154 9.27 6.87 7.01
CA ASP A 154 9.23 8.12 7.78
C ASP A 154 8.90 9.35 6.92
N GLY A 155 9.11 9.26 5.62
CA GLY A 155 8.75 10.29 4.64
C GLY A 155 7.29 10.26 4.19
N LEU A 156 6.49 9.28 4.64
CA LEU A 156 5.09 9.18 4.25
C LEU A 156 4.26 10.36 4.79
N TYR A 157 3.42 10.91 3.92
CA TYR A 157 2.49 11.99 4.30
C TYR A 157 1.60 11.56 5.49
N THR A 158 1.60 12.37 6.54
CA THR A 158 0.89 12.02 7.80
C THR A 158 -0.52 12.60 7.91
N GLY A 159 -0.92 13.46 6.98
CA GLY A 159 -2.20 14.18 7.02
C GLY A 159 -2.24 15.32 8.02
N ARG A 160 -1.12 15.66 8.68
CA ARG A 160 -1.05 16.75 9.67
C ARG A 160 0.27 17.49 9.61
N CYS A 161 0.25 18.75 10.08
CA CYS A 161 1.45 19.54 10.34
C CYS A 161 1.24 20.44 11.56
N GLU A 162 2.33 21.03 12.02
CA GLU A 162 2.34 22.01 13.11
C GLU A 162 2.86 23.33 12.55
N ILE A 163 2.19 24.42 12.88
CA ILE A 163 2.54 25.76 12.41
C ILE A 163 2.66 26.68 13.61
N LEU A 164 3.80 27.36 13.75
CA LEU A 164 4.01 28.39 14.73
C LEU A 164 3.35 29.69 14.24
N VAL A 165 2.53 30.29 15.09
CA VAL A 165 1.80 31.54 14.78
C VAL A 165 1.85 32.49 15.98
N ASP A 166 1.56 33.72 15.76
CA ASP A 166 1.40 34.68 16.85
C ASP A 166 0.20 34.33 17.74
N GLU A 167 0.35 34.56 19.03
CA GLU A 167 -0.72 34.25 20.00
C GLU A 167 -2.04 34.87 19.65
N GLN A 168 -2.02 36.08 19.10
CA GLN A 168 -3.21 36.83 18.64
C GLN A 168 -3.96 36.12 17.52
N GLU A 169 -3.26 35.40 16.64
CA GLU A 169 -3.90 34.60 15.56
C GLU A 169 -4.71 33.43 16.12
N ILE A 170 -4.20 32.79 17.19
CA ILE A 170 -4.96 31.75 17.90
C ILE A 170 -6.22 32.36 18.59
N ASP A 171 -6.10 33.55 19.18
CA ASP A 171 -7.24 34.23 19.81
C ASP A 171 -8.30 34.60 18.77
N LYS A 172 -7.92 35.17 17.63
CA LYS A 172 -8.81 35.40 16.49
C LYS A 172 -9.51 34.13 16.03
N PHE A 173 -8.74 33.05 15.86
CA PHE A 173 -9.30 31.77 15.43
C PHE A 173 -10.34 31.22 16.41
N TYR A 174 -10.11 31.37 17.73
CA TYR A 174 -11.10 30.95 18.73
C TYR A 174 -12.31 31.93 18.81
N ALA A 175 -12.10 33.21 18.51
CA ALA A 175 -13.19 34.20 18.40
C ALA A 175 -14.08 33.95 17.17
N GLY A 176 -13.63 33.12 16.22
CA GLY A 176 -14.36 32.83 14.99
C GLY A 176 -13.98 33.71 13.80
N ASP A 177 -12.95 34.52 13.96
CA ASP A 177 -12.41 35.31 12.86
C ASP A 177 -11.72 34.41 11.83
N PRO A 178 -11.80 34.72 10.53
CA PRO A 178 -11.18 33.92 9.50
C PRO A 178 -9.66 34.04 9.56
N VAL A 179 -8.98 32.91 9.73
CA VAL A 179 -7.52 32.78 9.69
C VAL A 179 -7.10 32.13 8.38
N TRP A 180 -6.17 32.73 7.67
CA TRP A 180 -5.69 32.31 6.36
C TRP A 180 -4.23 31.91 6.45
N LEU A 181 -3.84 30.93 5.65
CA LEU A 181 -2.44 30.52 5.52
C LEU A 181 -1.77 31.15 4.31
N GLU A 182 -0.49 31.35 4.41
CA GLU A 182 0.34 31.83 3.29
C GLU A 182 0.50 30.74 2.23
N LYS A 183 0.41 31.12 0.96
CA LYS A 183 0.56 30.21 -0.19
C LYS A 183 1.97 29.64 -0.35
N THR A 184 2.93 30.12 0.39
CA THR A 184 4.32 29.65 0.40
C THR A 184 4.51 28.37 1.19
N LEU A 185 3.53 27.98 1.99
CA LEU A 185 3.56 26.76 2.79
C LEU A 185 3.19 25.53 1.94
N GLU A 186 3.95 24.47 2.08
CA GLU A 186 3.66 23.17 1.44
C GLU A 186 2.60 22.45 2.29
N ILE A 187 1.33 22.70 1.97
CA ILE A 187 0.16 22.17 2.68
C ILE A 187 -0.82 21.62 1.65
N TYR A 188 -1.40 20.47 1.97
CA TYR A 188 -2.31 19.76 1.07
C TYR A 188 -3.77 19.89 1.50
N PRO A 189 -4.74 19.79 0.58
CA PRO A 189 -6.16 19.80 0.90
C PRO A 189 -6.51 18.76 1.97
N ASN A 190 -7.45 19.13 2.86
CA ASN A 190 -7.91 18.29 3.98
C ASN A 190 -6.84 17.96 5.03
N GLN A 191 -5.67 18.58 4.97
CA GLN A 191 -4.63 18.44 5.99
C GLN A 191 -5.04 19.09 7.31
N PHE A 192 -4.73 18.41 8.42
CA PHE A 192 -4.95 18.93 9.76
C PHE A 192 -3.75 19.76 10.22
N ILE A 193 -4.05 20.88 10.86
CA ILE A 193 -3.06 21.83 11.31
C ILE A 193 -3.21 22.04 12.80
N MET A 194 -2.12 21.89 13.52
CA MET A 194 -2.03 22.33 14.89
C MET A 194 -1.30 23.69 14.91
N LEU A 195 -2.06 24.75 15.13
CA LEU A 195 -1.51 26.09 15.37
C LEU A 195 -0.93 26.10 16.78
N ILE A 196 0.31 26.54 16.91
CA ILE A 196 1.03 26.63 18.19
C ILE A 196 1.51 28.06 18.36
N SER A 197 1.25 28.64 19.52
CA SER A 197 1.74 30.00 19.80
C SER A 197 3.27 30.03 19.95
N ASN A 198 3.90 30.97 19.25
CA ASN A 198 5.35 31.22 19.34
C ASN A 198 5.80 31.73 20.73
N SER A 199 4.89 32.33 21.52
CA SER A 199 5.13 32.82 22.86
C SER A 199 4.73 31.85 23.98
N ASN A 200 3.83 30.87 23.69
CA ASN A 200 3.32 29.93 24.68
C ASN A 200 2.93 28.62 24.00
N GLU A 201 3.82 27.63 24.01
CA GLU A 201 3.62 26.32 23.37
C GLU A 201 2.39 25.55 23.89
N LYS A 202 1.86 25.90 25.07
CA LYS A 202 0.64 25.29 25.61
C LYS A 202 -0.65 25.83 24.96
N LYS A 203 -0.55 27.00 24.33
CA LYS A 203 -1.69 27.62 23.64
C LYS A 203 -1.70 27.13 22.19
N THR A 204 -2.65 26.28 21.88
CA THR A 204 -2.75 25.63 20.57
C THR A 204 -4.18 25.68 20.06
N ALA A 205 -4.35 25.57 18.72
CA ALA A 205 -5.66 25.38 18.12
C ALA A 205 -5.60 24.30 17.03
N LEU A 206 -6.69 23.55 16.89
CA LEU A 206 -6.81 22.50 15.86
C LEU A 206 -7.68 23.00 14.72
N ALA A 207 -7.13 22.94 13.53
CA ALA A 207 -7.78 23.37 12.31
C ALA A 207 -7.64 22.32 11.21
N ARG A 208 -8.51 22.41 10.22
CA ARG A 208 -8.40 21.67 8.96
C ARG A 208 -8.23 22.69 7.83
N PHE A 209 -7.25 22.46 7.00
CA PHE A 209 -7.01 23.21 5.77
C PHE A 209 -7.86 22.61 4.65
N LEU A 210 -8.69 23.39 4.00
CA LEU A 210 -9.48 22.94 2.85
C LEU A 210 -8.74 23.25 1.54
N ASP A 211 -8.41 24.52 1.35
CA ASP A 211 -7.57 25.05 0.28
C ASP A 211 -7.19 26.51 0.57
N PHE A 212 -6.33 27.10 -0.26
CA PHE A 212 -5.89 28.48 -0.11
C PHE A 212 -6.96 29.54 -0.46
N SER A 213 -8.14 29.14 -0.92
CA SER A 213 -9.27 30.04 -1.19
C SER A 213 -10.28 30.11 -0.03
N ALA A 214 -10.07 29.30 1.00
CA ALA A 214 -10.91 29.23 2.20
C ALA A 214 -10.09 29.48 3.47
N PRO A 215 -10.68 30.10 4.52
CA PRO A 215 -10.02 30.18 5.82
C PRO A 215 -9.91 28.80 6.48
N LEU A 216 -9.05 28.67 7.45
CA LEU A 216 -8.92 27.45 8.26
C LEU A 216 -10.25 27.10 8.91
N LYS A 217 -10.67 25.84 8.71
CA LYS A 217 -11.87 25.31 9.35
C LYS A 217 -11.55 24.85 10.78
N LYS A 218 -12.24 25.40 11.76
CA LYS A 218 -12.09 25.01 13.15
C LYS A 218 -12.60 23.59 13.38
N ILE A 219 -11.80 22.78 14.04
CA ILE A 219 -12.21 21.48 14.51
C ILE A 219 -12.80 21.64 15.89
N THR A 220 -14.09 21.49 15.99
CA THR A 220 -14.76 21.49 17.28
C THR A 220 -14.47 20.16 17.98
N SER A 221 -13.94 20.24 19.21
CA SER A 221 -13.87 19.09 20.11
C SER A 221 -15.30 18.71 20.50
N SER A 222 -16.00 18.05 19.58
CA SER A 222 -17.34 17.60 19.89
C SER A 222 -17.22 16.23 20.56
N ASN A 223 -17.83 16.10 21.73
CA ASN A 223 -18.22 14.80 22.31
C ASN A 223 -19.27 14.09 21.43
N ASN A 224 -19.29 14.39 20.12
CA ASN A 224 -20.21 13.77 19.20
C ASN A 224 -19.87 12.30 19.10
N LYS A 225 -20.74 11.48 19.63
CA LYS A 225 -20.71 10.04 19.44
C LYS A 225 -21.04 9.76 17.97
N VAL A 226 -20.22 8.96 17.35
CA VAL A 226 -20.49 8.37 16.05
C VAL A 226 -20.74 6.89 16.29
N TRP A 227 -21.96 6.44 16.09
CA TRP A 227 -22.40 5.06 16.42
C TRP A 227 -21.92 4.62 17.82
N ASN A 228 -22.21 5.41 18.85
CA ASN A 228 -21.76 5.23 20.24
C ASN A 228 -20.23 5.24 20.47
N THR A 229 -19.44 5.52 19.46
CA THR A 229 -17.97 5.62 19.57
C THR A 229 -17.56 7.08 19.68
N THR A 230 -16.56 7.37 20.51
CA THR A 230 -15.98 8.71 20.68
C THR A 230 -14.48 8.69 20.43
N ALA A 231 -13.93 9.76 19.89
CA ALA A 231 -12.49 9.92 19.75
C ALA A 231 -11.81 9.98 21.12
N ARG A 232 -10.74 9.20 21.32
CA ARG A 232 -9.95 9.16 22.56
C ARG A 232 -8.72 10.07 22.51
N ASN A 233 -8.33 10.49 21.31
CA ASN A 233 -7.20 11.37 21.08
C ASN A 233 -7.44 12.26 19.85
N LYS A 234 -6.54 13.22 19.58
CA LYS A 234 -6.68 14.19 18.50
C LYS A 234 -6.66 13.53 17.10
N GLU A 235 -5.83 12.51 16.90
CA GLU A 235 -5.74 11.82 15.61
C GLU A 235 -7.06 11.06 15.29
N GLN A 236 -7.67 10.45 16.30
CA GLN A 236 -9.00 9.82 16.13
C GLN A 236 -10.10 10.87 15.88
N GLN A 237 -9.98 12.06 16.46
CA GLN A 237 -10.88 13.18 16.15
C GLN A 237 -10.74 13.64 14.69
N PHE A 238 -9.51 13.74 14.20
CA PHE A 238 -9.23 14.04 12.78
C PHE A 238 -9.81 12.97 11.86
N ALA A 239 -9.63 11.70 12.22
CA ALA A 239 -10.21 10.59 11.47
C ALA A 239 -11.73 10.69 11.39
N LEU A 240 -12.42 10.90 12.51
CA LEU A 240 -13.88 11.05 12.52
C LEU A 240 -14.36 12.27 11.73
N GLU A 241 -13.64 13.40 11.76
CA GLU A 241 -13.94 14.58 10.95
C GLU A 241 -13.96 14.26 9.45
N LEU A 242 -12.94 13.53 8.94
CA LEU A 242 -12.88 13.10 7.54
C LEU A 242 -13.90 12.01 7.22
N LEU A 243 -14.03 11.03 8.10
CA LEU A 243 -14.96 9.92 7.90
C LEU A 243 -16.40 10.40 7.74
N MET A 244 -16.79 11.40 8.53
CA MET A 244 -18.15 11.93 8.52
C MET A 244 -18.41 13.00 7.46
N ASP A 245 -17.38 13.50 6.80
CA ASP A 245 -17.50 14.53 5.75
C ASP A 245 -17.80 13.86 4.39
N LYS A 246 -19.01 14.09 3.86
CA LYS A 246 -19.46 13.54 2.57
C LYS A 246 -18.68 14.10 1.36
N GLU A 247 -18.09 15.30 1.49
CA GLU A 247 -17.31 15.92 0.42
C GLU A 247 -15.92 15.30 0.26
N VAL A 248 -15.54 14.37 1.15
CA VAL A 248 -14.28 13.63 1.11
C VAL A 248 -14.59 12.15 0.87
N PRO A 249 -14.85 11.74 -0.38
CA PRO A 249 -15.23 10.37 -0.70
C PRO A 249 -14.11 9.33 -0.54
N VAL A 250 -12.83 9.72 -0.50
CA VAL A 250 -11.71 8.80 -0.28
C VAL A 250 -10.98 9.19 1.00
N VAL A 251 -10.96 8.31 1.98
CA VAL A 251 -10.25 8.53 3.26
C VAL A 251 -9.27 7.39 3.52
N SER A 252 -8.03 7.72 3.82
CA SER A 252 -7.01 6.75 4.24
C SER A 252 -6.65 6.94 5.71
N LEU A 253 -6.64 5.85 6.47
CA LEU A 253 -6.26 5.77 7.87
C LEU A 253 -5.08 4.82 8.03
N VAL A 254 -3.90 5.37 8.28
CA VAL A 254 -2.69 4.60 8.57
C VAL A 254 -2.43 4.60 10.08
N GLY A 255 -1.89 3.53 10.62
CA GLY A 255 -1.47 3.51 12.03
C GLY A 255 -1.29 2.11 12.56
N LYS A 256 -0.59 2.00 13.68
CA LYS A 256 -0.30 0.71 14.32
C LYS A 256 -1.56 -0.06 14.71
N ALA A 257 -1.46 -1.38 14.77
CA ALA A 257 -2.55 -2.21 15.26
C ALA A 257 -3.04 -1.72 16.63
N GLY A 258 -4.37 -1.69 16.84
CA GLY A 258 -5.00 -1.18 18.07
C GLY A 258 -5.10 0.35 18.14
N SER A 259 -4.81 1.11 17.08
CA SER A 259 -5.06 2.56 17.05
C SER A 259 -6.52 2.95 16.80
N GLY A 260 -7.39 1.98 16.52
CA GLY A 260 -8.82 2.17 16.32
C GLY A 260 -9.27 2.44 14.88
N LYS A 261 -8.38 2.32 13.89
CA LYS A 261 -8.67 2.59 12.45
C LYS A 261 -9.96 1.92 11.98
N THR A 262 -9.98 0.61 12.05
CA THR A 262 -11.10 -0.22 11.57
C THR A 262 -12.37 0.06 12.34
N LEU A 263 -12.28 0.18 13.67
CA LEU A 263 -13.43 0.49 14.53
C LEU A 263 -14.07 1.83 14.18
N LEU A 264 -13.26 2.90 14.00
CA LEU A 264 -13.75 4.22 13.64
C LEU A 264 -14.36 4.23 12.23
N ALA A 265 -13.74 3.54 11.28
CA ALA A 265 -14.25 3.41 9.92
C ALA A 265 -15.62 2.70 9.89
N LEU A 266 -15.76 1.59 10.62
CA LEU A 266 -17.02 0.85 10.74
C LEU A 266 -18.09 1.66 11.45
N ALA A 267 -17.76 2.32 12.57
CA ALA A 267 -18.71 3.19 13.28
C ALA A 267 -19.24 4.31 12.39
N ALA A 268 -18.37 4.96 11.62
CA ALA A 268 -18.78 6.00 10.67
C ALA A 268 -19.65 5.44 9.53
N GLY A 269 -19.35 4.22 9.06
CA GLY A 269 -20.14 3.54 8.04
C GLY A 269 -21.55 3.19 8.53
N LEU A 270 -21.65 2.62 9.74
CA LEU A 270 -22.93 2.31 10.38
C LEU A 270 -23.78 3.59 10.60
N GLU A 271 -23.17 4.63 11.14
CA GLU A 271 -23.84 5.92 11.38
C GLU A 271 -24.42 6.51 10.08
N GLN A 272 -23.63 6.54 9.01
CA GLN A 272 -24.04 7.15 7.75
C GLN A 272 -24.99 6.28 6.93
N THR A 273 -24.97 4.97 7.13
CA THR A 273 -25.87 4.03 6.45
C THR A 273 -27.20 3.92 7.17
N PHE A 274 -27.20 3.72 8.49
CA PHE A 274 -28.43 3.38 9.22
C PHE A 274 -29.09 4.59 9.90
N GLU A 275 -28.31 5.45 10.56
CA GLU A 275 -28.88 6.62 11.25
C GLU A 275 -29.14 7.78 10.30
N LYS A 276 -28.19 8.08 9.41
CA LYS A 276 -28.29 9.24 8.52
C LYS A 276 -28.88 8.90 7.14
N GLY A 277 -28.91 7.62 6.76
CA GLY A 277 -29.45 7.18 5.47
C GLY A 277 -28.74 7.78 4.24
N ILE A 278 -27.45 8.16 4.37
CA ILE A 278 -26.67 8.76 3.28
C ILE A 278 -26.31 7.68 2.27
N TYR A 279 -25.92 6.49 2.73
CA TYR A 279 -25.56 5.35 1.89
C TYR A 279 -26.60 4.24 2.06
N LYS A 280 -26.79 3.43 0.99
CA LYS A 280 -27.75 2.34 1.00
C LYS A 280 -27.22 1.10 1.73
N LYS A 281 -25.90 0.93 1.72
CA LYS A 281 -25.25 -0.23 2.33
C LYS A 281 -23.83 0.08 2.80
N LEU A 282 -23.38 -0.71 3.79
CA LEU A 282 -22.01 -0.79 4.24
C LEU A 282 -21.36 -2.03 3.63
N VAL A 283 -20.26 -1.87 2.90
CA VAL A 283 -19.47 -2.96 2.32
C VAL A 283 -18.12 -3.00 3.03
N VAL A 284 -17.77 -4.13 3.60
CA VAL A 284 -16.50 -4.30 4.30
C VAL A 284 -15.72 -5.44 3.66
N THR A 285 -14.48 -5.17 3.36
CA THR A 285 -13.59 -6.13 2.70
C THR A 285 -12.16 -6.01 3.17
N LYS A 286 -11.39 -7.06 2.95
CA LYS A 286 -9.93 -7.03 3.13
C LYS A 286 -9.26 -7.94 2.08
N PRO A 287 -8.00 -7.65 1.69
CA PRO A 287 -7.21 -8.58 0.92
C PRO A 287 -7.01 -9.86 1.74
N VAL A 288 -6.99 -10.99 1.05
CA VAL A 288 -6.73 -12.28 1.68
C VAL A 288 -5.40 -12.77 1.15
N GLU A 289 -4.40 -12.76 2.00
CA GLU A 289 -3.13 -13.40 1.77
C GLU A 289 -3.11 -14.72 2.55
N PRO A 290 -2.88 -15.86 1.87
CA PRO A 290 -2.73 -17.13 2.58
C PRO A 290 -1.43 -17.09 3.40
N VAL A 291 -1.55 -16.93 4.70
CA VAL A 291 -0.42 -17.05 5.64
C VAL A 291 -0.03 -18.53 5.75
N GLY A 292 1.07 -18.93 5.08
CA GLY A 292 1.60 -20.31 5.11
C GLY A 292 1.23 -21.14 3.89
N LYS A 293 1.67 -22.42 3.90
CA LYS A 293 1.40 -23.38 2.85
C LYS A 293 -0.12 -23.53 2.66
N ASP A 294 -0.54 -23.29 1.43
CA ASP A 294 -1.86 -23.52 0.83
C ASP A 294 -3.01 -23.83 1.82
N ILE A 295 -4.13 -23.11 1.71
CA ILE A 295 -5.34 -23.36 2.52
C ILE A 295 -5.82 -24.82 2.36
N GLY A 296 -4.99 -25.77 2.16
CA GLY A 296 -5.23 -27.20 2.08
C GLY A 296 -6.69 -27.60 1.76
N PHE A 297 -6.99 -28.84 1.69
CA PHE A 297 -8.34 -29.39 1.54
C PHE A 297 -9.23 -29.12 2.78
N LEU A 298 -9.57 -27.85 3.08
CA LEU A 298 -10.67 -27.56 3.98
C LEU A 298 -11.98 -27.86 3.25
N PRO A 299 -12.87 -28.67 3.82
CA PRO A 299 -14.22 -28.90 3.24
C PRO A 299 -15.03 -27.61 3.30
N GLY A 300 -15.88 -27.37 2.32
CA GLY A 300 -16.76 -26.21 2.24
C GLY A 300 -16.57 -25.39 0.97
N THR A 301 -17.47 -24.41 0.79
CA THR A 301 -17.40 -23.45 -0.31
C THR A 301 -16.19 -22.53 -0.16
N MET A 302 -15.85 -21.76 -1.18
CA MET A 302 -14.79 -20.74 -1.10
C MET A 302 -15.14 -19.70 0.00
N GLU A 303 -16.40 -19.35 0.14
CA GLU A 303 -16.92 -18.44 1.16
C GLU A 303 -16.68 -18.99 2.57
N ASP A 304 -17.02 -20.27 2.81
CA ASP A 304 -16.77 -20.92 4.12
C ASP A 304 -15.29 -20.90 4.51
N LYS A 305 -14.40 -21.06 3.53
CA LYS A 305 -12.96 -21.05 3.74
C LYS A 305 -12.42 -19.66 4.10
N MET A 306 -13.13 -18.60 3.68
CA MET A 306 -12.73 -17.21 3.91
C MET A 306 -13.23 -16.65 5.24
N LEU A 307 -14.24 -17.27 5.86
CA LEU A 307 -14.84 -16.81 7.14
C LEU A 307 -13.80 -16.53 8.25
N PRO A 308 -12.77 -17.36 8.48
CA PRO A 308 -11.79 -17.08 9.54
C PRO A 308 -11.03 -15.75 9.35
N TRP A 309 -10.78 -15.33 8.10
CA TRP A 309 -10.11 -14.05 7.83
C TRP A 309 -11.03 -12.84 8.02
N LEU A 310 -12.34 -13.04 7.88
CA LEU A 310 -13.34 -11.99 8.04
C LEU A 310 -13.85 -11.89 9.50
N ALA A 311 -13.55 -12.87 10.34
CA ALA A 311 -13.96 -12.90 11.73
C ALA A 311 -13.63 -11.62 12.52
N PRO A 312 -12.42 -11.00 12.43
CA PRO A 312 -12.13 -9.77 13.14
C PRO A 312 -13.03 -8.59 12.74
N ILE A 313 -13.51 -8.56 11.49
CA ILE A 313 -14.45 -7.56 11.00
C ILE A 313 -15.83 -7.80 11.63
N GLN A 314 -16.28 -9.06 11.64
CA GLN A 314 -17.55 -9.45 12.27
C GLN A 314 -17.56 -9.12 13.76
N ASP A 315 -16.48 -9.42 14.49
CA ASP A 315 -16.34 -9.10 15.91
C ASP A 315 -16.45 -7.59 16.17
N ASN A 316 -15.79 -6.76 15.36
CA ASN A 316 -15.88 -5.31 15.48
C ASN A 316 -17.31 -4.79 15.21
N LEU A 317 -17.98 -5.31 14.17
CA LEU A 317 -19.37 -4.94 13.88
C LEU A 317 -20.31 -5.37 14.98
N GLN A 318 -20.18 -6.60 15.48
CA GLN A 318 -20.96 -7.12 16.59
C GLN A 318 -20.77 -6.25 17.84
N PHE A 319 -19.52 -5.91 18.21
CA PHE A 319 -19.22 -5.00 19.30
C PHE A 319 -19.92 -3.65 19.14
N LEU A 320 -19.85 -3.04 17.94
CA LEU A 320 -20.50 -1.76 17.64
C LEU A 320 -22.03 -1.83 17.70
N MET A 321 -22.60 -3.01 17.47
CA MET A 321 -24.05 -3.27 17.57
C MET A 321 -24.49 -3.73 18.97
N GLY A 322 -23.62 -3.59 20.00
CA GLY A 322 -23.95 -3.95 21.38
C GLY A 322 -23.99 -5.45 21.64
N ASP A 323 -23.14 -6.21 20.94
CA ASP A 323 -23.05 -7.67 20.98
C ASP A 323 -24.32 -8.41 20.50
N ASP A 324 -25.18 -7.72 19.76
CA ASP A 324 -26.38 -8.30 19.16
C ASP A 324 -26.08 -8.95 17.80
N LYS A 325 -25.79 -10.24 17.83
CA LYS A 325 -25.50 -11.04 16.64
C LYS A 325 -26.70 -11.15 15.68
N LEU A 326 -27.92 -11.23 16.23
CA LEU A 326 -29.14 -11.37 15.43
C LEU A 326 -29.39 -10.13 14.58
N THR A 327 -29.15 -8.95 15.12
CA THR A 327 -29.25 -7.68 14.39
C THR A 327 -28.22 -7.61 13.24
N LEU A 328 -26.99 -8.06 13.47
CA LEU A 328 -25.97 -8.11 12.42
C LEU A 328 -26.37 -9.05 11.28
N GLU A 329 -26.80 -10.28 11.61
CA GLU A 329 -27.29 -11.27 10.64
C GLU A 329 -28.49 -10.75 9.83
N MET A 330 -29.44 -10.08 10.49
CA MET A 330 -30.60 -9.47 9.82
C MET A 330 -30.19 -8.40 8.79
N TYR A 331 -29.20 -7.57 9.09
CA TYR A 331 -28.72 -6.56 8.15
C TYR A 331 -27.92 -7.18 6.99
N GLN A 332 -27.21 -8.27 7.24
CA GLN A 332 -26.53 -9.04 6.19
C GLN A 332 -27.56 -9.72 5.26
N ASP A 333 -28.57 -10.36 5.79
CA ASP A 333 -29.65 -11.00 5.00
C ASP A 333 -30.42 -10.00 4.13
N LYS A 334 -30.57 -8.76 4.60
CA LYS A 334 -31.16 -7.67 3.82
C LYS A 334 -30.20 -7.04 2.79
N GLY A 335 -28.94 -7.47 2.73
CA GLY A 335 -27.91 -6.89 1.86
C GLY A 335 -27.54 -5.44 2.21
N GLN A 336 -27.80 -5.01 3.45
CA GLN A 336 -27.45 -3.68 3.95
C GLN A 336 -26.03 -3.65 4.56
N ILE A 337 -25.54 -4.81 4.99
CA ILE A 337 -24.14 -5.04 5.35
C ILE A 337 -23.61 -6.18 4.50
N GLU A 338 -22.58 -5.93 3.72
CA GLU A 338 -21.88 -6.94 2.92
C GLU A 338 -20.46 -7.09 3.48
N ILE A 339 -20.10 -8.31 3.91
CA ILE A 339 -18.73 -8.63 4.38
C ILE A 339 -18.19 -9.67 3.40
N GLU A 340 -17.29 -9.25 2.53
CA GLU A 340 -16.80 -10.07 1.42
C GLU A 340 -15.28 -10.02 1.33
N ALA A 341 -14.67 -11.09 0.82
CA ALA A 341 -13.26 -11.03 0.44
C ALA A 341 -13.06 -10.15 -0.79
N MET A 342 -11.89 -9.49 -0.89
CA MET A 342 -11.57 -8.56 -1.99
C MET A 342 -11.76 -9.17 -3.38
N THR A 343 -11.55 -10.48 -3.53
CA THR A 343 -11.72 -11.20 -4.80
C THR A 343 -13.14 -11.10 -5.36
N PHE A 344 -14.17 -10.99 -4.51
CA PHE A 344 -15.56 -10.89 -4.92
C PHE A 344 -15.97 -9.46 -5.29
N ILE A 345 -15.24 -8.47 -4.82
CA ILE A 345 -15.47 -7.05 -5.14
C ILE A 345 -14.82 -6.68 -6.49
N ARG A 346 -13.75 -7.37 -6.87
CA ARG A 346 -13.11 -7.18 -8.18
C ARG A 346 -14.10 -7.50 -9.30
N GLY A 347 -14.37 -6.53 -10.17
CA GLY A 347 -15.28 -6.71 -11.31
C GLY A 347 -16.67 -6.11 -11.13
N ARG A 348 -17.05 -5.70 -9.92
CA ARG A 348 -18.31 -5.01 -9.63
C ARG A 348 -18.11 -3.50 -9.58
N SER A 349 -19.02 -2.72 -10.11
CA SER A 349 -19.13 -1.29 -9.81
C SER A 349 -20.07 -1.13 -8.62
N ILE A 350 -19.59 -0.51 -7.54
CA ILE A 350 -20.37 -0.32 -6.31
C ILE A 350 -20.74 1.15 -6.20
N SER A 351 -22.05 1.43 -6.16
CA SER A 351 -22.60 2.78 -6.04
C SER A 351 -23.46 2.91 -4.80
N ASN A 352 -23.65 4.12 -4.31
CA ASN A 352 -24.47 4.45 -3.13
C ASN A 352 -24.07 3.66 -1.87
N ALA A 353 -22.79 3.42 -1.67
CA ALA A 353 -22.27 2.58 -0.60
C ALA A 353 -21.19 3.29 0.22
N PHE A 354 -21.08 2.89 1.48
CA PHE A 354 -19.92 3.16 2.31
C PHE A 354 -19.04 1.92 2.30
N ILE A 355 -17.83 2.03 1.74
CA ILE A 355 -16.92 0.89 1.57
C ILE A 355 -15.75 1.03 2.54
N VAL A 356 -15.45 -0.01 3.28
CA VAL A 356 -14.25 -0.11 4.13
C VAL A 356 -13.38 -1.22 3.58
N ILE A 357 -12.15 -0.88 3.23
CA ILE A 357 -11.11 -1.85 2.87
C ILE A 357 -10.08 -1.85 3.98
N ASP A 358 -10.02 -2.94 4.71
CA ASP A 358 -9.06 -3.11 5.81
C ASP A 358 -7.79 -3.82 5.32
N GLU A 359 -6.66 -3.63 6.00
CA GLU A 359 -5.34 -4.22 5.69
C GLU A 359 -4.83 -3.90 4.27
N VAL A 360 -5.08 -2.67 3.79
CA VAL A 360 -4.72 -2.24 2.42
C VAL A 360 -3.20 -2.25 2.16
N GLN A 361 -2.37 -2.22 3.21
CA GLN A 361 -0.92 -2.37 3.06
C GLN A 361 -0.50 -3.72 2.44
N ASN A 362 -1.40 -4.73 2.45
CA ASN A 362 -1.16 -6.02 1.80
C ASN A 362 -1.54 -6.01 0.30
N MET A 363 -2.07 -4.90 -0.22
CA MET A 363 -2.40 -4.74 -1.63
C MET A 363 -1.23 -4.12 -2.41
N THR A 364 -1.07 -4.58 -3.65
CA THR A 364 -0.20 -3.92 -4.62
C THR A 364 -0.82 -2.63 -5.15
N GLN A 365 -0.02 -1.74 -5.72
CA GLN A 365 -0.48 -0.51 -6.38
C GLN A 365 -1.50 -0.79 -7.50
N HIS A 366 -1.28 -1.85 -8.27
CA HIS A 366 -2.20 -2.27 -9.33
C HIS A 366 -3.56 -2.71 -8.79
N GLU A 367 -3.58 -3.43 -7.69
CA GLU A 367 -4.82 -3.91 -7.06
C GLU A 367 -5.66 -2.77 -6.52
N ILE A 368 -5.05 -1.86 -5.75
CA ILE A 368 -5.79 -0.72 -5.20
C ILE A 368 -6.28 0.22 -6.31
N LYS A 369 -5.48 0.47 -7.37
CA LYS A 369 -5.91 1.22 -8.55
C LYS A 369 -7.11 0.57 -9.22
N THR A 370 -7.11 -0.76 -9.36
CA THR A 370 -8.23 -1.51 -9.94
C THR A 370 -9.51 -1.34 -9.12
N VAL A 371 -9.42 -1.30 -7.80
CA VAL A 371 -10.57 -1.10 -6.91
C VAL A 371 -11.07 0.34 -6.97
N LEU A 372 -10.19 1.32 -6.82
CA LEU A 372 -10.57 2.74 -6.82
C LEU A 372 -11.23 3.18 -8.13
N THR A 373 -10.80 2.63 -9.27
CA THR A 373 -11.40 2.93 -10.58
C THR A 373 -12.80 2.33 -10.78
N ARG A 374 -13.31 1.54 -9.84
CA ARG A 374 -14.65 0.92 -9.87
C ARG A 374 -15.61 1.48 -8.83
N VAL A 375 -15.15 2.46 -8.05
CA VAL A 375 -16.01 3.20 -7.12
C VAL A 375 -17.02 4.01 -7.94
N GLY A 376 -18.31 3.73 -7.73
CA GLY A 376 -19.40 4.38 -8.42
C GLY A 376 -19.87 5.67 -7.74
N GLU A 377 -20.90 6.28 -8.30
CA GLU A 377 -21.46 7.53 -7.78
C GLU A 377 -22.01 7.37 -6.35
N ASN A 378 -22.00 8.44 -5.58
CA ASN A 378 -22.47 8.50 -4.19
C ASN A 378 -21.84 7.41 -3.30
N THR A 379 -20.57 7.15 -3.49
CA THR A 379 -19.85 6.13 -2.72
C THR A 379 -18.69 6.77 -1.97
N LYS A 380 -18.53 6.38 -0.72
CA LYS A 380 -17.38 6.73 0.11
C LYS A 380 -16.54 5.48 0.34
N ILE A 381 -15.22 5.60 0.16
CA ILE A 381 -14.29 4.50 0.35
C ILE A 381 -13.25 4.86 1.42
N ILE A 382 -13.10 3.97 2.36
CA ILE A 382 -12.17 4.08 3.48
C ILE A 382 -11.11 3.00 3.33
N LEU A 383 -9.85 3.42 3.36
CA LEU A 383 -8.68 2.55 3.29
C LEU A 383 -8.00 2.54 4.65
N THR A 384 -7.94 1.38 5.29
CA THR A 384 -7.28 1.24 6.59
C THR A 384 -6.10 0.28 6.51
N GLY A 385 -5.05 0.52 7.29
CA GLY A 385 -3.92 -0.40 7.32
C GLY A 385 -2.77 0.03 8.22
N ASP A 386 -1.81 -0.88 8.37
CA ASP A 386 -0.58 -0.70 9.14
C ASP A 386 0.63 -0.99 8.25
N ILE A 387 1.35 0.05 7.85
CA ILE A 387 2.51 -0.07 6.95
C ILE A 387 3.72 -0.79 7.56
N GLU A 388 3.69 -1.05 8.88
CA GLU A 388 4.70 -1.85 9.57
C GLU A 388 4.34 -3.35 9.60
N GLN A 389 3.08 -3.72 9.26
CA GLN A 389 2.56 -5.10 9.28
C GLN A 389 2.16 -5.53 7.86
N ILE A 390 3.15 -5.85 7.05
CA ILE A 390 2.96 -6.29 5.66
C ILE A 390 3.23 -7.78 5.59
N ASP A 391 2.20 -8.56 5.26
CA ASP A 391 2.27 -10.02 5.10
C ASP A 391 2.65 -10.42 3.66
N ASN A 392 2.42 -9.53 2.70
CA ASN A 392 2.72 -9.76 1.29
C ASN A 392 4.22 -9.58 1.03
N VAL A 393 4.91 -10.67 0.73
CA VAL A 393 6.37 -10.73 0.52
C VAL A 393 6.89 -9.93 -0.68
N TYR A 394 6.01 -9.48 -1.57
CA TYR A 394 6.37 -8.76 -2.80
C TYR A 394 6.32 -7.25 -2.67
N ILE A 395 5.85 -6.72 -1.55
CA ILE A 395 5.70 -5.29 -1.29
C ILE A 395 6.29 -4.94 0.08
N ASP A 396 6.56 -3.66 0.28
CA ASP A 396 7.13 -3.11 1.51
C ASP A 396 6.44 -1.78 1.91
N ALA A 397 6.90 -1.15 2.98
CA ALA A 397 6.29 0.08 3.51
C ALA A 397 6.29 1.25 2.50
N THR A 398 7.20 1.25 1.51
CA THR A 398 7.38 2.35 0.56
C THR A 398 6.64 2.16 -0.76
N ASN A 399 6.23 0.92 -1.10
CA ASN A 399 5.65 0.59 -2.41
C ASN A 399 4.30 -0.14 -2.35
N ASN A 400 3.74 -0.36 -1.17
CA ASN A 400 2.42 -0.98 -1.02
C ASN A 400 1.28 -0.06 -1.49
N GLY A 401 0.09 -0.64 -1.69
CA GLY A 401 -1.07 0.08 -2.20
C GLY A 401 -1.56 1.21 -1.31
N LEU A 402 -1.42 1.10 0.03
CA LEU A 402 -1.84 2.14 0.96
C LEU A 402 -0.91 3.36 0.88
N SER A 403 0.41 3.17 0.96
CA SER A 403 1.41 4.22 0.80
C SER A 403 1.28 4.91 -0.57
N TYR A 404 1.02 4.11 -1.62
CA TYR A 404 0.79 4.64 -2.97
C TYR A 404 -0.40 5.60 -3.04
N VAL A 405 -1.54 5.22 -2.49
CA VAL A 405 -2.74 6.08 -2.50
C VAL A 405 -2.52 7.35 -1.69
N VAL A 406 -1.93 7.22 -0.49
CA VAL A 406 -1.63 8.36 0.39
C VAL A 406 -0.80 9.41 -0.33
N GLU A 407 0.30 9.01 -0.96
CA GLU A 407 1.22 9.96 -1.61
C GLU A 407 0.68 10.50 -2.94
N ARG A 408 0.01 9.67 -3.74
CA ARG A 408 -0.47 10.07 -5.08
C ARG A 408 -1.72 10.93 -5.05
N LEU A 409 -2.52 10.82 -3.99
CA LEU A 409 -3.79 11.55 -3.91
C LEU A 409 -3.79 12.68 -2.86
N LYS A 410 -2.67 12.96 -2.18
CA LYS A 410 -2.60 13.99 -1.14
C LYS A 410 -2.94 15.41 -1.62
N GLU A 411 -2.78 15.69 -2.91
CA GLU A 411 -3.09 16.99 -3.53
C GLU A 411 -4.57 17.14 -3.95
N GLU A 412 -5.33 16.04 -3.91
CA GLU A 412 -6.69 16.01 -4.39
C GLU A 412 -7.69 16.42 -3.30
N LYS A 413 -8.58 17.37 -3.59
CA LYS A 413 -9.59 17.88 -2.63
C LYS A 413 -10.60 16.82 -2.17
N ILE A 414 -10.80 15.78 -2.98
CA ILE A 414 -11.73 14.69 -2.69
C ILE A 414 -11.11 13.61 -1.80
N THR A 415 -9.89 13.79 -1.34
CA THR A 415 -9.20 12.81 -0.50
C THR A 415 -8.82 13.39 0.84
N GLY A 416 -8.73 12.54 1.84
CA GLY A 416 -8.24 12.90 3.17
C GLY A 416 -7.41 11.77 3.77
N HIS A 417 -6.41 12.14 4.55
CA HIS A 417 -5.51 11.19 5.19
C HIS A 417 -5.29 11.53 6.66
N VAL A 418 -5.20 10.49 7.50
CA VAL A 418 -4.74 10.62 8.89
C VAL A 418 -3.88 9.44 9.27
N THR A 419 -2.70 9.74 9.83
CA THR A 419 -1.86 8.75 10.52
C THR A 419 -2.16 8.77 12.02
N LEU A 420 -2.64 7.65 12.56
CA LEU A 420 -2.91 7.46 13.98
C LEU A 420 -1.66 6.90 14.67
N LEU A 421 -0.95 7.75 15.40
CA LEU A 421 0.33 7.40 16.02
C LEU A 421 0.17 6.62 17.33
N LYS A 422 -0.91 6.88 18.07
CA LYS A 422 -1.14 6.25 19.37
C LYS A 422 -2.01 5.01 19.24
N GLY A 423 -1.47 3.86 19.69
CA GLY A 423 -2.26 2.66 19.93
C GLY A 423 -3.00 2.77 21.27
N GLU A 424 -4.30 2.58 21.24
CA GLU A 424 -5.18 2.52 22.42
C GLU A 424 -5.29 1.05 22.91
N ARG A 425 -4.12 0.42 23.13
CA ARG A 425 -4.03 -0.99 23.52
C ARG A 425 -4.21 -1.19 25.02
N SER A 426 -4.58 -2.42 25.42
CA SER A 426 -4.51 -2.85 26.83
C SER A 426 -3.08 -2.72 27.36
N LYS A 427 -2.92 -2.59 28.69
CA LYS A 427 -1.58 -2.52 29.32
C LYS A 427 -0.69 -3.70 28.91
N VAL A 428 -1.27 -4.90 28.79
CA VAL A 428 -0.54 -6.12 28.39
C VAL A 428 -0.02 -6.00 26.94
N ALA A 429 -0.89 -5.61 26.02
CA ALA A 429 -0.52 -5.46 24.61
C ALA A 429 0.50 -4.33 24.38
N THR A 430 0.45 -3.26 25.19
CA THR A 430 1.44 -2.18 25.15
C THR A 430 2.81 -2.66 25.62
N ILE A 431 2.85 -3.40 26.72
CA ILE A 431 4.11 -3.96 27.25
C ILE A 431 4.70 -4.98 26.28
N ALA A 432 3.88 -5.86 25.70
CA ALA A 432 4.34 -6.84 24.72
C ALA A 432 4.94 -6.16 23.47
N ALA A 433 4.27 -5.17 22.91
CA ALA A 433 4.75 -4.43 21.75
C ALA A 433 6.03 -3.60 22.00
N THR A 434 6.36 -3.33 23.27
CA THR A 434 7.54 -2.51 23.63
C THR A 434 8.73 -3.37 24.02
N LYS A 435 8.49 -4.61 24.51
CA LYS A 435 9.54 -5.43 25.14
C LYS A 435 9.81 -6.75 24.42
N LEU A 436 8.95 -7.18 23.51
CA LEU A 436 9.10 -8.36 22.65
C LEU A 436 9.32 -7.96 21.19
#